data_5ab6c908881cda65dc326617af69899c
#
_entry.id   5ab6c908881cda65dc326617af69899c
#
_cell.length_a   1.000
_cell.length_b   1.000
_cell.length_c   1.000
_cell.angle_alpha   90.00
_cell.angle_beta   90.00
_cell.angle_gamma   90.00
#
_symmetry.space_group_name_H-M   'P 1'
#
loop_
_entity.id
_entity.type
_entity.pdbx_description
1 polymer ?
#
loop_
_entity_poly.entity_id
_entity_poly.type
_entity_poly.pdbx_seq_one_letter_code
_entity_poly.pdbx_strand_id
1 'polypeptide(L)' 'GDSIGQDAHVVMILNRPFDIYGITKTYCEEDPHGLLACHIEKNRDGLLGMIPYEADMSTFTINERTK' A
#
# COMPACT_ATOMS: atom_id res chain seq x y z
N GLY A 1 -4.31 16.95 -19.23
CA GLY A 1 -4.46 16.75 -17.96
C GLY A 1 -3.29 16.99 -17.07
N ASP A 2 -3.57 17.64 -16.04
CA ASP A 2 -2.56 17.88 -15.04
C ASP A 2 -2.18 16.59 -14.35
N SER A 3 -0.99 16.53 -13.86
CA SER A 3 -0.59 15.36 -13.11
C SER A 3 -1.41 15.26 -11.83
N ILE A 4 -1.79 14.05 -11.49
CA ILE A 4 -2.57 13.79 -10.29
C ILE A 4 -1.87 14.35 -9.05
N GLY A 5 -0.55 14.26 -9.02
CA GLY A 5 0.23 14.69 -7.88
C GLY A 5 0.28 16.20 -7.67
N GLN A 6 -0.03 17.02 -8.68
CA GLN A 6 0.04 18.47 -8.54
C GLN A 6 -1.14 19.04 -7.76
N ASP A 7 -2.33 18.50 -7.99
CA ASP A 7 -3.54 19.04 -7.40
C ASP A 7 -4.00 18.26 -6.17
N ALA A 8 -3.48 17.07 -5.96
CA ALA A 8 -3.91 16.24 -4.86
C ALA A 8 -3.26 16.66 -3.55
N HIS A 9 -4.03 16.65 -2.47
CA HIS A 9 -3.52 16.87 -1.12
C HIS A 9 -2.80 15.62 -0.59
N VAL A 10 -3.24 14.45 -1.04
CA VAL A 10 -2.67 13.17 -0.65
C VAL A 10 -2.56 12.31 -1.90
N VAL A 11 -1.40 11.71 -2.09
CA VAL A 11 -1.18 10.73 -3.15
C VAL A 11 -0.82 9.41 -2.51
N MET A 12 -1.60 8.37 -2.81
CA MET A 12 -1.36 7.03 -2.30
C MET A 12 -1.20 6.08 -3.47
N ILE A 13 -0.23 5.17 -3.35
CA ILE A 13 0.03 4.15 -4.35
C ILE A 13 -0.17 2.78 -3.71
N LEU A 14 -1.04 1.97 -4.29
CA LEU A 14 -1.32 0.63 -3.80
C LEU A 14 -0.47 -0.39 -4.53
N ASN A 15 -0.01 -1.40 -3.80
CA ASN A 15 0.93 -2.38 -4.30
C ASN A 15 0.69 -3.70 -3.58
N ARG A 16 0.73 -4.81 -4.34
CA ARG A 16 0.61 -6.16 -3.80
C ARG A 16 1.92 -6.91 -4.10
N PRO A 17 2.93 -6.78 -3.22
CA PRO A 17 4.30 -7.25 -3.55
C PRO A 17 4.40 -8.72 -3.94
N PHE A 18 3.68 -9.59 -3.25
CA PHE A 18 3.73 -11.02 -3.55
C PHE A 18 3.05 -11.32 -4.89
N ASP A 19 1.83 -10.80 -5.08
CA ASP A 19 1.04 -11.16 -6.26
C ASP A 19 1.54 -10.50 -7.54
N ILE A 20 2.05 -9.29 -7.44
CA ILE A 20 2.45 -8.53 -8.63
C ILE A 20 3.92 -8.74 -8.96
N TYR A 21 4.78 -8.74 -7.94
CA TYR A 21 6.23 -8.80 -8.15
C TYR A 21 6.86 -10.10 -7.74
N GLY A 22 6.11 -11.02 -7.14
CA GLY A 22 6.65 -12.30 -6.69
C GLY A 22 7.61 -12.19 -5.52
N ILE A 23 7.50 -11.13 -4.73
CA ILE A 23 8.37 -10.94 -3.58
C ILE A 23 7.97 -11.92 -2.49
N THR A 24 8.90 -12.78 -2.08
CA THR A 24 8.66 -13.80 -1.06
C THR A 24 9.35 -13.49 0.26
N LYS A 25 10.29 -12.55 0.26
CA LYS A 25 10.94 -12.07 1.48
C LYS A 25 10.19 -10.88 2.02
N THR A 26 10.60 -10.38 3.18
CA THR A 26 9.93 -9.24 3.79
C THR A 26 9.90 -8.03 2.86
N TYR A 27 8.79 -7.31 2.90
CA TYR A 27 8.59 -6.07 2.15
C TYR A 27 8.30 -4.97 3.15
N CYS A 28 9.19 -4.00 3.28
CA CYS A 28 9.09 -2.93 4.29
C CYS A 28 8.84 -3.52 5.69
N GLU A 29 9.56 -4.58 6.03
CA GLU A 29 9.47 -5.29 7.32
C GLU A 29 8.14 -6.02 7.53
N GLU A 30 7.34 -6.19 6.46
CA GLU A 30 6.08 -6.91 6.52
C GLU A 30 6.16 -8.22 5.73
N ASP A 31 5.36 -9.19 6.14
CA ASP A 31 5.20 -10.43 5.38
C ASP A 31 4.47 -10.08 4.08
N PRO A 32 5.04 -10.40 2.91
CA PRO A 32 4.42 -10.03 1.64
C PRO A 32 3.17 -10.84 1.30
N HIS A 33 2.96 -11.98 1.96
CA HIS A 33 1.80 -12.83 1.66
C HIS A 33 0.51 -12.16 2.15
N GLY A 34 -0.41 -11.93 1.22
CA GLY A 34 -1.66 -11.27 1.54
C GLY A 34 -1.54 -9.76 1.78
N LEU A 35 -0.34 -9.22 1.58
CA LEU A 35 -0.09 -7.80 1.85
C LEU A 35 -0.59 -6.92 0.72
N LEU A 36 -1.37 -5.92 1.08
CA LEU A 36 -1.66 -4.77 0.23
C LEU A 36 -0.95 -3.57 0.85
N ALA A 37 0.11 -3.14 0.21
CA ALA A 37 0.91 -2.02 0.71
C ALA A 37 0.36 -0.71 0.17
N CYS A 38 0.00 0.20 1.07
CA CYS A 38 -0.46 1.52 0.71
C CYS A 38 0.66 2.52 0.99
N HIS A 39 1.31 2.98 -0.08
CA HIS A 39 2.39 3.95 0.04
C HIS A 39 1.85 5.36 -0.03
N ILE A 40 2.11 6.15 0.99
CA ILE A 40 1.74 7.56 1.01
C ILE A 40 2.92 8.35 0.47
N GLU A 41 2.81 8.79 -0.79
CA GLU A 41 3.89 9.46 -1.50
C GLU A 41 3.84 10.98 -1.35
N LYS A 42 2.66 11.51 -1.07
CA LYS A 42 2.48 12.94 -0.87
C LYS A 42 1.36 13.14 0.15
N ASN A 43 1.61 13.91 1.17
CA ASN A 43 0.61 14.23 2.17
C ASN A 43 0.88 15.62 2.72
N ARG A 44 -0.04 16.54 2.48
CA ARG A 44 0.09 17.92 2.93
C ARG A 44 0.22 18.00 4.45
N ASP A 45 -0.38 17.07 5.17
CA ASP A 45 -0.31 17.03 6.63
C ASP A 45 0.97 16.40 7.15
N GLY A 46 1.85 15.98 6.28
CA GLY A 46 3.22 15.67 6.62
C GLY A 46 3.61 14.23 6.78
N LEU A 47 2.67 13.31 6.90
CA LEU A 47 3.02 11.89 7.09
C LEU A 47 3.21 11.20 5.75
N LEU A 48 4.42 10.66 5.56
CA LEU A 48 4.75 9.81 4.42
C LEU A 48 5.09 8.43 4.96
N GLY A 49 4.96 7.41 4.13
CA GLY A 49 5.32 6.07 4.52
C GLY A 49 4.43 5.02 3.91
N MET A 50 4.40 3.86 4.53
CA MET A 50 3.64 2.73 4.02
C MET A 50 2.72 2.22 5.12
N ILE A 51 1.45 2.00 4.76
CA ILE A 51 0.46 1.40 5.66
C ILE A 51 0.16 -0.01 5.15
N PRO A 52 0.38 -1.05 5.96
CA PRO A 52 0.11 -2.41 5.53
C PRO A 52 -1.35 -2.79 5.77
N TYR A 53 -1.95 -3.42 4.76
CA TYR A 53 -3.30 -3.99 4.86
C TYR A 53 -3.26 -5.48 4.53
N GLU A 54 -4.23 -6.22 5.05
CA GLU A 54 -4.47 -7.59 4.65
C GLU A 54 -5.54 -7.60 3.56
N ALA A 55 -5.19 -8.15 2.41
CA ALA A 55 -6.13 -8.33 1.31
C ALA A 55 -6.49 -9.81 1.18
N ASP A 56 -7.77 -10.14 1.37
CA ASP A 56 -8.26 -11.50 1.16
C ASP A 56 -9.04 -11.50 -0.15
N MET A 57 -8.42 -12.05 -1.19
CA MET A 57 -9.02 -12.06 -2.52
C MET A 57 -10.12 -13.11 -2.67
N SER A 58 -10.17 -14.09 -1.78
CA SER A 58 -11.24 -15.08 -1.83
C SER A 58 -12.58 -14.48 -1.41
N THR A 59 -12.55 -13.49 -0.54
CA THR A 59 -13.75 -12.79 -0.07
C THR A 59 -13.81 -11.35 -0.54
N PHE A 60 -12.80 -10.88 -1.26
CA PHE A 60 -12.66 -9.50 -1.73
C PHE A 60 -12.72 -8.50 -0.58
N THR A 61 -12.08 -8.84 0.54
CA THR A 61 -12.05 -7.95 1.70
C THR A 61 -10.65 -7.42 1.94
N ILE A 62 -10.60 -6.20 2.47
CA ILE A 62 -9.35 -5.53 2.83
C ILE A 62 -9.50 -5.05 4.26
N ASN A 63 -8.57 -5.46 5.13
CA ASN A 63 -8.58 -5.08 6.53
C ASN A 63 -7.22 -4.53 6.92
N GLU A 64 -7.19 -3.70 7.96
CA GLU A 64 -5.94 -3.27 8.51
C GLU A 64 -5.17 -4.46 9.05
N ARG A 65 -3.87 -4.47 8.80
CA ARG A 65 -3.00 -5.50 9.34
C ARG A 65 -2.56 -5.07 10.72
N THR A 66 -2.96 -5.84 11.73
CA THR A 66 -2.52 -5.61 13.10
C THR A 66 -1.33 -6.50 13.39
N LYS A 67 -0.43 -6.00 14.21
CA LYS A 67 0.74 -6.77 14.63
C LYS A 67 0.47 -7.43 15.97
#